data_d97c7b2aa6d2b0c367d9fdd03535e9b5
#
_entry.id   d97c7b2aa6d2b0c367d9fdd03535e9b5
#
_cell.length_a   1.000
_cell.length_b   1.000
_cell.length_c   1.000
_cell.angle_alpha   90.00
_cell.angle_beta   90.00
_cell.angle_gamma   90.00
#
_symmetry.space_group_name_H-M   'P 1'
#
loop_
_entity.id
_entity.type
_entity.pdbx_description
1 polymer ?
#
loop_
_entity_poly.entity_id
_entity_poly.type
_entity_poly.pdbx_seq_one_letter_code
_entity_poly.pdbx_strand_id
1 'polypeptide(L)'
;MSKTLTYAKQEIFAELDKRLEDGIIEKTNADLIKKLVKNAETLDEAIQISELGTTYKKTGFHFDKRLDKTSTTIKYFKKNDNLSFEDKDCDALTHKLIIGDNYNCLLNLLVQYREKIDVVYIDPPYSKNKMGEFARTNYRNSLTRDNLLSMLYPRLVLAKQLLSKEGFLFCSIDDKNYAYVKCLLDEILGEKHYINSFVWKKNSSEKTEKTKFTINTEYVLFYSNSSAYVLNDVYKPLSQATIDTYKYDDNDGRGKYATISLNKTKSPGPQTTYDYIVSAQ
;
A
#
# COMPACT_ATOMS: atom_id res chain seq x y z
N MET A 1 24.77 -39.48 15.14
CA MET A 1 24.48 -38.00 15.24
C MET A 1 25.23 -37.44 16.44
N SER A 2 25.96 -36.36 16.27
CA SER A 2 26.70 -35.76 17.38
C SER A 2 25.73 -35.17 18.40
N LYS A 3 26.12 -35.20 19.69
CA LYS A 3 25.35 -34.55 20.78
C LYS A 3 25.02 -33.09 20.46
N THR A 4 25.81 -32.45 19.65
CA THR A 4 25.68 -31.05 19.23
C THR A 4 24.46 -30.81 18.30
N LEU A 5 24.21 -31.70 17.32
CA LEU A 5 23.09 -31.56 16.39
C LEU A 5 21.75 -31.79 17.09
N THR A 6 21.68 -32.76 17.99
CA THR A 6 20.45 -33.03 18.75
C THR A 6 20.11 -31.89 19.69
N TYR A 7 21.09 -31.32 20.35
CA TYR A 7 20.92 -30.16 21.22
C TYR A 7 20.45 -28.91 20.42
N ALA A 8 21.10 -28.61 19.31
CA ALA A 8 20.71 -27.49 18.46
C ALA A 8 19.28 -27.60 17.92
N LYS A 9 18.85 -28.82 17.53
CA LYS A 9 17.45 -29.05 17.12
C LYS A 9 16.45 -28.77 18.24
N GLN A 10 16.80 -29.11 19.48
CA GLN A 10 15.94 -28.81 20.63
C GLN A 10 15.84 -27.29 20.91
N GLU A 11 16.94 -26.57 20.81
CA GLU A 11 16.94 -25.09 20.95
C GLU A 11 16.11 -24.43 19.86
N ILE A 12 16.25 -24.86 18.59
CA ILE A 12 15.44 -24.36 17.47
C ILE A 12 13.95 -24.63 17.72
N PHE A 13 13.60 -25.81 18.24
CA PHE A 13 12.20 -26.10 18.55
C PHE A 13 11.66 -25.22 19.66
N ALA A 14 12.42 -25.00 20.72
CA ALA A 14 12.02 -24.14 21.84
C ALA A 14 11.83 -22.68 21.37
N GLU A 15 12.71 -22.20 20.47
CA GLU A 15 12.58 -20.87 19.90
C GLU A 15 11.35 -20.76 18.97
N LEU A 16 11.05 -21.76 18.17
CA LEU A 16 9.85 -21.79 17.34
C LEU A 16 8.57 -21.80 18.18
N ASP A 17 8.56 -22.52 19.32
CA ASP A 17 7.43 -22.50 20.24
C ASP A 17 7.24 -21.13 20.86
N LYS A 18 8.31 -20.49 21.30
CA LYS A 18 8.27 -19.12 21.81
C LYS A 18 7.75 -18.12 20.75
N ARG A 19 8.21 -18.22 19.49
CA ARG A 19 7.71 -17.38 18.40
C ARG A 19 6.22 -17.62 18.12
N LEU A 20 5.74 -18.86 18.31
CA LEU A 20 4.33 -19.19 18.18
C LEU A 20 3.50 -18.57 19.31
N GLU A 21 3.98 -18.64 20.56
CA GLU A 21 3.36 -18.01 21.72
C GLU A 21 3.32 -16.47 21.59
N ASP A 22 4.40 -15.87 21.09
CA ASP A 22 4.51 -14.44 20.85
C ASP A 22 3.70 -13.98 19.60
N GLY A 23 3.05 -14.91 18.89
CA GLY A 23 2.27 -14.61 17.66
C GLY A 23 3.13 -14.19 16.47
N ILE A 24 4.44 -14.46 16.50
CA ILE A 24 5.40 -14.11 15.45
C ILE A 24 5.30 -15.06 14.25
N ILE A 25 4.96 -16.32 14.51
CA ILE A 25 4.81 -17.36 13.48
C ILE A 25 3.48 -18.07 13.65
N GLU A 26 2.88 -18.52 12.56
CA GLU A 26 1.69 -19.35 12.64
C GLU A 26 2.00 -20.81 12.91
N LYS A 27 1.05 -21.49 13.56
CA LYS A 27 1.18 -22.90 13.94
C LYS A 27 1.54 -23.79 12.75
N THR A 28 0.90 -23.59 11.60
CA THR A 28 1.15 -24.39 10.39
C THR A 28 2.59 -24.24 9.88
N ASN A 29 3.16 -23.04 9.95
CA ASN A 29 4.51 -22.75 9.54
C ASN A 29 5.51 -23.28 10.57
N ALA A 30 5.24 -23.08 11.86
CA ALA A 30 6.06 -23.63 12.94
C ALA A 30 6.16 -25.17 12.83
N ASP A 31 5.03 -25.84 12.63
CA ASP A 31 4.97 -27.30 12.48
C ASP A 31 5.75 -27.77 11.22
N LEU A 32 5.66 -27.04 10.10
CA LEU A 32 6.41 -27.36 8.89
C LEU A 32 7.91 -27.20 9.10
N ILE A 33 8.35 -26.10 9.71
CA ILE A 33 9.78 -25.85 9.99
C ILE A 33 10.31 -26.91 10.95
N LYS A 34 9.58 -27.24 12.02
CA LYS A 34 9.96 -28.30 12.95
C LYS A 34 10.14 -29.65 12.24
N LYS A 35 9.23 -29.98 11.31
CA LYS A 35 9.32 -31.19 10.50
C LYS A 35 10.58 -31.19 9.63
N LEU A 36 10.92 -30.09 8.99
CA LEU A 36 12.12 -29.97 8.17
C LEU A 36 13.39 -30.04 9.03
N VAL A 37 13.47 -29.29 10.14
CA VAL A 37 14.60 -29.30 11.08
C VAL A 37 14.80 -30.71 11.67
N LYS A 38 13.73 -31.44 11.96
CA LYS A 38 13.82 -32.82 12.44
C LYS A 38 14.58 -33.72 11.47
N ASN A 39 14.40 -33.54 10.17
CA ASN A 39 14.98 -34.33 9.10
C ASN A 39 16.38 -33.82 8.68
N ALA A 40 16.84 -32.66 9.13
CA ALA A 40 18.16 -32.14 8.82
C ALA A 40 19.27 -33.09 9.26
N GLU A 41 20.25 -33.32 8.41
CA GLU A 41 21.36 -34.26 8.68
C GLU A 41 22.59 -33.58 9.29
N THR A 42 22.71 -32.25 9.06
CA THR A 42 23.83 -31.44 9.57
C THR A 42 23.32 -30.27 10.43
N LEU A 43 24.22 -29.73 11.26
CA LEU A 43 23.94 -28.55 12.07
C LEU A 43 23.63 -27.32 11.19
N ASP A 44 24.44 -27.12 10.14
CA ASP A 44 24.28 -26.01 9.22
C ASP A 44 22.95 -26.06 8.47
N GLU A 45 22.54 -27.26 8.06
CA GLU A 45 21.23 -27.45 7.45
C GLU A 45 20.07 -27.13 8.42
N ALA A 46 20.16 -27.58 9.68
CA ALA A 46 19.15 -27.27 10.69
C ALA A 46 19.06 -25.75 10.95
N ILE A 47 20.19 -25.05 10.99
CA ILE A 47 20.22 -23.59 11.15
C ILE A 47 19.61 -22.90 9.92
N GLN A 48 20.03 -23.26 8.70
CA GLN A 48 19.50 -22.69 7.47
C GLN A 48 17.98 -22.88 7.35
N ILE A 49 17.47 -24.09 7.68
CA ILE A 49 16.03 -24.35 7.70
C ILE A 49 15.33 -23.45 8.72
N SER A 50 15.90 -23.26 9.91
CA SER A 50 15.31 -22.38 10.93
C SER A 50 15.28 -20.91 10.47
N GLU A 51 16.26 -20.48 9.67
CA GLU A 51 16.34 -19.15 9.10
C GLU A 51 15.37 -18.93 7.91
N LEU A 52 15.05 -19.98 7.14
CA LEU A 52 14.02 -19.89 6.07
C LEU A 52 12.65 -19.48 6.61
N GLY A 53 12.36 -19.79 7.87
CA GLY A 53 11.13 -19.39 8.55
C GLY A 53 11.23 -18.07 9.30
N THR A 54 12.39 -17.43 9.30
CA THR A 54 12.54 -16.13 9.96
C THR A 54 11.92 -15.06 9.08
N THR A 55 10.78 -14.59 9.50
CA THR A 55 10.16 -13.37 8.98
C THR A 55 11.14 -12.22 9.18
N TYR A 56 11.32 -11.43 8.15
CA TYR A 56 12.16 -10.24 8.19
C TYR A 56 11.70 -9.30 9.32
N LYS A 57 12.54 -9.12 10.35
CA LYS A 57 12.34 -8.12 11.38
C LYS A 57 12.77 -6.75 10.83
N LYS A 58 11.95 -6.18 9.95
CA LYS A 58 12.13 -4.82 9.47
C LYS A 58 11.14 -3.93 10.23
N THR A 59 11.63 -3.01 11.04
CA THR A 59 10.83 -1.94 11.66
C THR A 59 9.69 -2.35 12.60
N GLY A 60 9.89 -3.36 13.45
CA GLY A 60 9.02 -3.56 14.61
C GLY A 60 7.66 -4.22 14.35
N PHE A 61 7.39 -4.74 13.17
CA PHE A 61 6.24 -5.60 12.91
C PHE A 61 6.63 -6.81 12.04
N HIS A 62 5.86 -7.89 12.20
CA HIS A 62 6.04 -9.13 11.45
C HIS A 62 4.71 -9.49 10.80
N PHE A 63 4.75 -10.11 9.62
CA PHE A 63 3.62 -10.77 9.01
C PHE A 63 4.09 -11.98 8.19
N ASP A 64 3.26 -13.01 8.09
CA ASP A 64 3.56 -14.17 7.29
C ASP A 64 3.34 -13.87 5.81
N LYS A 65 4.40 -13.98 5.00
CA LYS A 65 4.30 -13.94 3.55
C LYS A 65 3.67 -15.24 3.05
N ARG A 66 2.36 -15.36 3.18
CA ARG A 66 1.66 -16.52 2.65
C ARG A 66 1.42 -16.37 1.17
N LEU A 67 1.81 -17.38 0.43
CA LEU A 67 1.20 -17.65 -0.86
C LEU A 67 -0.17 -18.28 -0.58
N ASP A 68 -1.23 -17.72 -1.13
CA ASP A 68 -2.54 -18.35 -1.07
C ASP A 68 -2.42 -19.80 -1.57
N LYS A 69 -3.07 -20.72 -0.87
CA LYS A 69 -3.06 -22.12 -1.28
C LYS A 69 -3.53 -22.21 -2.73
N THR A 70 -2.66 -22.69 -3.60
CA THR A 70 -3.06 -23.00 -4.97
C THR A 70 -4.22 -23.98 -4.89
N SER A 71 -5.41 -23.50 -5.19
CA SER A 71 -6.58 -24.37 -5.31
C SER A 71 -6.27 -25.39 -6.40
N THR A 72 -6.49 -26.66 -6.15
CA THR A 72 -6.43 -27.71 -7.16
C THR A 72 -7.45 -27.50 -8.28
N THR A 73 -8.34 -26.53 -8.13
CA THR A 73 -9.43 -26.22 -9.05
C THR A 73 -9.05 -25.01 -9.89
N ILE A 74 -9.03 -25.16 -11.19
CA ILE A 74 -8.86 -24.06 -12.15
C ILE A 74 -10.13 -23.21 -12.12
N LYS A 75 -9.98 -21.91 -11.81
CA LYS A 75 -11.07 -20.93 -11.87
C LYS A 75 -10.87 -20.05 -13.10
N TYR A 76 -11.96 -19.76 -13.81
CA TYR A 76 -11.96 -18.91 -15.00
C TYR A 76 -13.14 -17.94 -14.97
N PHE A 77 -13.04 -16.86 -15.74
CA PHE A 77 -14.14 -15.92 -15.89
C PHE A 77 -15.26 -16.51 -16.75
N LYS A 78 -16.49 -16.40 -16.26
CA LYS A 78 -17.70 -16.72 -17.01
C LYS A 78 -18.49 -15.43 -17.23
N LYS A 79 -18.74 -15.08 -18.52
CA LYS A 79 -19.62 -13.97 -18.86
C LYS A 79 -21.04 -14.24 -18.35
N ASN A 80 -21.65 -13.24 -17.73
CA ASN A 80 -23.06 -13.27 -17.39
C ASN A 80 -23.83 -12.44 -18.43
N ASP A 81 -24.42 -13.12 -19.41
CA ASP A 81 -25.09 -12.46 -20.53
C ASP A 81 -26.31 -11.64 -20.09
N ASN A 82 -27.00 -12.04 -19.00
CA ASN A 82 -28.15 -11.31 -18.46
C ASN A 82 -27.77 -9.96 -17.84
N LEU A 83 -26.53 -9.81 -17.41
CA LEU A 83 -25.99 -8.57 -16.82
C LEU A 83 -25.02 -7.85 -17.76
N SER A 84 -24.86 -8.36 -18.99
CA SER A 84 -23.99 -7.76 -20.00
C SER A 84 -24.84 -7.03 -21.03
N PHE A 85 -24.47 -5.80 -21.34
CA PHE A 85 -25.08 -5.00 -22.39
C PHE A 85 -24.02 -4.33 -23.22
N GLU A 86 -24.31 -4.11 -24.50
CA GLU A 86 -23.43 -3.45 -25.46
C GLU A 86 -24.21 -2.26 -26.03
N ASP A 87 -23.60 -1.08 -26.00
CA ASP A 87 -24.10 0.06 -26.75
C ASP A 87 -23.50 0.00 -28.15
N LYS A 88 -24.34 -0.23 -29.15
CA LYS A 88 -23.90 -0.42 -30.54
C LYS A 88 -23.54 0.88 -31.26
N ASP A 89 -23.91 2.02 -30.68
CA ASP A 89 -23.74 3.33 -31.33
C ASP A 89 -22.52 4.11 -30.83
N CYS A 90 -21.67 3.50 -30.01
CA CYS A 90 -20.53 4.18 -29.40
C CYS A 90 -19.22 3.44 -29.69
N ASP A 91 -18.20 4.17 -30.11
CA ASP A 91 -16.77 3.81 -29.91
C ASP A 91 -16.42 3.83 -28.41
N ALA A 92 -17.34 3.40 -27.57
CA ALA A 92 -17.28 3.54 -26.14
C ALA A 92 -16.29 2.56 -25.53
N LEU A 93 -15.63 3.03 -24.47
CA LEU A 93 -14.74 2.20 -23.66
C LEU A 93 -15.51 1.00 -23.07
N THR A 94 -14.89 -0.17 -23.11
CA THR A 94 -15.46 -1.39 -22.53
C THR A 94 -15.23 -1.40 -21.03
N HIS A 95 -16.30 -1.47 -20.24
CA HIS A 95 -16.27 -1.65 -18.80
C HIS A 95 -16.50 -3.12 -18.44
N LYS A 96 -15.75 -3.64 -17.47
CA LYS A 96 -15.87 -5.04 -17.01
C LYS A 96 -16.06 -5.05 -15.50
N LEU A 97 -17.17 -5.61 -15.02
CA LEU A 97 -17.39 -5.92 -13.61
C LEU A 97 -17.03 -7.38 -13.37
N ILE A 98 -16.06 -7.64 -12.48
CA ILE A 98 -15.60 -8.98 -12.14
C ILE A 98 -15.99 -9.24 -10.68
N ILE A 99 -16.78 -10.30 -10.46
CA ILE A 99 -17.26 -10.70 -9.13
C ILE A 99 -16.57 -12.01 -8.73
N GLY A 100 -15.81 -11.97 -7.65
CA GLY A 100 -15.10 -13.15 -7.15
C GLY A 100 -14.03 -12.80 -6.11
N ASP A 101 -13.31 -13.82 -5.65
CA ASP A 101 -12.13 -13.61 -4.82
C ASP A 101 -11.02 -12.94 -5.63
N ASN A 102 -10.47 -11.86 -5.08
CA ASN A 102 -9.49 -11.01 -5.76
C ASN A 102 -8.25 -11.77 -6.21
N TYR A 103 -7.75 -12.72 -5.42
CA TYR A 103 -6.55 -13.47 -5.77
C TYR A 103 -6.74 -14.27 -7.07
N ASN A 104 -7.83 -15.02 -7.16
CA ASN A 104 -8.15 -15.80 -8.35
C ASN A 104 -8.46 -14.90 -9.57
N CYS A 105 -9.15 -13.78 -9.32
CA CYS A 105 -9.45 -12.82 -10.38
C CYS A 105 -8.17 -12.19 -10.95
N LEU A 106 -7.23 -11.78 -10.09
CA LEU A 106 -5.96 -11.19 -10.49
C LEU A 106 -5.11 -12.20 -11.29
N LEU A 107 -5.06 -13.48 -10.87
CA LEU A 107 -4.39 -14.53 -11.63
C LEU A 107 -4.94 -14.67 -13.06
N ASN A 108 -6.26 -14.65 -13.21
CA ASN A 108 -6.89 -14.71 -14.54
C ASN A 108 -6.62 -13.45 -15.37
N LEU A 109 -6.63 -12.28 -14.75
CA LEU A 109 -6.32 -11.03 -15.43
C LEU A 109 -4.88 -10.99 -15.97
N LEU A 110 -3.93 -11.61 -15.30
CA LEU A 110 -2.54 -11.67 -15.76
C LEU A 110 -2.37 -12.32 -17.12
N VAL A 111 -3.28 -13.19 -17.54
CA VAL A 111 -3.22 -13.85 -18.86
C VAL A 111 -3.35 -12.84 -19.99
N GLN A 112 -4.17 -11.80 -19.82
CA GLN A 112 -4.48 -10.82 -20.87
C GLN A 112 -3.90 -9.43 -20.59
N TYR A 113 -3.72 -9.06 -19.32
CA TYR A 113 -3.45 -7.70 -18.88
C TYR A 113 -2.11 -7.52 -18.17
N ARG A 114 -1.18 -8.47 -18.28
CA ARG A 114 0.18 -8.30 -17.74
C ARG A 114 0.83 -7.04 -18.31
N GLU A 115 1.32 -6.16 -17.44
CA GLU A 115 1.98 -4.90 -17.77
C GLU A 115 1.15 -3.96 -18.69
N LYS A 116 -0.19 -4.01 -18.59
CA LYS A 116 -1.10 -3.23 -19.43
C LYS A 116 -2.04 -2.31 -18.66
N ILE A 117 -2.07 -2.41 -17.34
CA ILE A 117 -2.97 -1.61 -16.51
C ILE A 117 -2.26 -0.31 -16.12
N ASP A 118 -2.87 0.82 -16.44
CA ASP A 118 -2.29 2.13 -16.16
C ASP A 118 -2.55 2.56 -14.72
N VAL A 119 -3.69 2.19 -14.15
CA VAL A 119 -4.07 2.57 -12.78
C VAL A 119 -4.70 1.40 -12.05
N VAL A 120 -4.19 1.10 -10.87
CA VAL A 120 -4.81 0.20 -9.90
C VAL A 120 -5.23 1.01 -8.69
N TYR A 121 -6.51 0.97 -8.34
CA TYR A 121 -7.05 1.54 -7.10
C TYR A 121 -7.58 0.42 -6.22
N ILE A 122 -7.14 0.39 -4.96
CA ILE A 122 -7.59 -0.60 -3.99
C ILE A 122 -8.17 0.06 -2.73
N ASP A 123 -9.20 -0.56 -2.19
CA ASP A 123 -9.82 -0.21 -0.90
C ASP A 123 -9.89 -1.47 -0.04
N PRO A 124 -8.79 -1.83 0.67
CA PRO A 124 -8.74 -3.04 1.47
C PRO A 124 -9.59 -2.92 2.74
N PRO A 125 -9.99 -4.03 3.36
CA PRO A 125 -10.74 -3.99 4.60
C PRO A 125 -9.90 -3.42 5.75
N TYR A 126 -10.38 -2.38 6.44
CA TYR A 126 -9.64 -1.69 7.53
C TYR A 126 -9.79 -2.35 8.90
N SER A 127 -10.87 -3.12 9.13
CA SER A 127 -11.12 -3.76 10.42
C SER A 127 -12.08 -4.95 10.34
N LYS A 128 -12.09 -5.76 11.41
CA LYS A 128 -12.97 -6.95 11.59
C LYS A 128 -14.44 -6.73 11.23
N ASN A 129 -14.97 -5.55 11.49
CA ASN A 129 -16.42 -5.28 11.41
C ASN A 129 -16.89 -4.93 9.99
N LYS A 130 -15.98 -4.68 9.05
CA LYS A 130 -16.31 -4.30 7.67
C LYS A 130 -16.06 -5.40 6.65
N MET A 131 -15.59 -6.56 7.09
CA MET A 131 -15.44 -7.69 6.19
C MET A 131 -16.80 -8.33 5.93
N GLY A 132 -17.14 -8.41 4.66
CA GLY A 132 -18.31 -9.15 4.20
C GLY A 132 -18.23 -10.64 4.58
N GLU A 133 -19.35 -11.32 4.53
CA GLU A 133 -19.50 -12.74 4.89
C GLU A 133 -18.52 -13.66 4.14
N PHE A 134 -18.16 -13.30 2.92
CA PHE A 134 -17.22 -14.02 2.06
C PHE A 134 -15.77 -14.03 2.63
N ALA A 135 -15.35 -12.96 3.24
CA ALA A 135 -14.04 -12.87 3.87
C ALA A 135 -14.00 -13.60 5.22
N ARG A 136 -15.15 -13.70 5.92
CA ARG A 136 -15.28 -14.47 7.18
C ARG A 136 -15.12 -15.97 6.98
N THR A 137 -15.53 -16.50 5.84
CA THR A 137 -15.49 -17.95 5.57
C THR A 137 -14.08 -18.46 5.24
N ASN A 138 -13.24 -17.63 4.62
CA ASN A 138 -11.89 -18.02 4.22
C ASN A 138 -10.82 -17.72 5.30
N TYR A 139 -11.09 -16.79 6.23
CA TYR A 139 -10.20 -16.41 7.31
C TYR A 139 -10.89 -16.68 8.67
N ARG A 140 -10.88 -17.94 9.11
CA ARG A 140 -11.58 -18.41 10.32
C ARG A 140 -11.13 -17.75 11.63
N ASN A 141 -10.02 -17.05 11.64
CA ASN A 141 -9.52 -16.36 12.82
C ASN A 141 -9.55 -14.85 12.63
N SER A 142 -9.90 -14.18 13.71
CA SER A 142 -9.92 -12.72 13.82
C SER A 142 -8.82 -12.06 12.98
N LEU A 143 -9.19 -11.15 12.04
CA LEU A 143 -8.20 -10.34 11.33
C LEU A 143 -7.43 -9.49 12.33
N THR A 144 -6.32 -10.03 12.75
CA THR A 144 -5.23 -9.25 13.29
C THR A 144 -4.63 -8.42 12.15
N ARG A 145 -3.85 -7.42 12.46
CA ARG A 145 -3.08 -6.64 11.49
C ARG A 145 -2.22 -7.54 10.59
N ASP A 146 -1.62 -8.58 11.16
CA ASP A 146 -0.76 -9.52 10.45
C ASP A 146 -1.54 -10.29 9.39
N ASN A 147 -2.77 -10.69 9.68
CA ASN A 147 -3.65 -11.34 8.70
C ASN A 147 -4.05 -10.39 7.56
N LEU A 148 -4.24 -9.09 7.82
CA LEU A 148 -4.48 -8.09 6.77
C LEU A 148 -3.28 -8.03 5.82
N LEU A 149 -2.07 -7.91 6.35
CA LEU A 149 -0.86 -7.82 5.55
C LEU A 149 -0.58 -9.12 4.79
N SER A 150 -0.76 -10.27 5.44
CA SER A 150 -0.63 -11.60 4.82
C SER A 150 -1.63 -11.81 3.68
N MET A 151 -2.85 -11.30 3.81
CA MET A 151 -3.88 -11.33 2.76
C MET A 151 -3.52 -10.38 1.61
N LEU A 152 -3.05 -9.17 1.90
CA LEU A 152 -2.74 -8.17 0.90
C LEU A 152 -1.50 -8.52 0.09
N TYR A 153 -0.47 -9.06 0.72
CA TYR A 153 0.83 -9.32 0.09
C TYR A 153 0.73 -10.04 -1.27
N PRO A 154 0.14 -11.24 -1.38
CA PRO A 154 0.07 -11.95 -2.66
C PRO A 154 -0.78 -11.20 -3.71
N ARG A 155 -1.81 -10.48 -3.28
CA ARG A 155 -2.68 -9.69 -4.17
C ARG A 155 -1.96 -8.48 -4.73
N LEU A 156 -1.19 -7.79 -3.90
CA LEU A 156 -0.37 -6.65 -4.32
C LEU A 156 0.77 -7.07 -5.25
N VAL A 157 1.38 -8.23 -5.03
CA VAL A 157 2.38 -8.80 -5.95
C VAL A 157 1.78 -9.06 -7.33
N LEU A 158 0.55 -9.59 -7.39
CA LEU A 158 -0.16 -9.78 -8.66
C LEU A 158 -0.58 -8.45 -9.30
N ALA A 159 -1.07 -7.51 -8.50
CA ALA A 159 -1.44 -6.17 -8.96
C ALA A 159 -0.24 -5.44 -9.58
N LYS A 160 0.95 -5.54 -8.96
CA LYS A 160 2.19 -5.01 -9.52
C LYS A 160 2.51 -5.59 -10.90
N GLN A 161 2.28 -6.89 -11.11
CA GLN A 161 2.52 -7.54 -12.41
C GLN A 161 1.51 -7.12 -13.49
N LEU A 162 0.34 -6.63 -13.10
CA LEU A 162 -0.64 -6.08 -14.02
C LEU A 162 -0.31 -4.65 -14.46
N LEU A 163 0.33 -3.87 -13.58
CA LEU A 163 0.67 -2.48 -13.86
C LEU A 163 1.66 -2.37 -15.00
N SER A 164 1.39 -1.42 -15.90
CA SER A 164 2.34 -0.98 -16.93
C SER A 164 3.56 -0.34 -16.27
N LYS A 165 4.64 -0.15 -17.02
CA LYS A 165 5.86 0.50 -16.51
C LYS A 165 5.59 1.93 -16.01
N GLU A 166 4.66 2.62 -16.64
CA GLU A 166 4.25 3.99 -16.31
C GLU A 166 3.05 4.03 -15.34
N GLY A 167 2.56 2.83 -14.94
CA GLY A 167 1.34 2.68 -14.16
C GLY A 167 1.45 3.12 -12.70
N PHE A 168 0.29 3.39 -12.11
CA PHE A 168 0.15 3.89 -10.75
C PHE A 168 -0.70 2.98 -9.88
N LEU A 169 -0.37 2.92 -8.60
CA LEU A 169 -1.17 2.26 -7.59
C LEU A 169 -1.63 3.26 -6.53
N PHE A 170 -2.94 3.25 -6.27
CA PHE A 170 -3.57 3.98 -5.18
C PHE A 170 -4.15 3.00 -4.18
N CYS A 171 -3.92 3.23 -2.89
CA CYS A 171 -4.44 2.41 -1.81
C CYS A 171 -5.09 3.26 -0.74
N SER A 172 -6.41 3.16 -0.59
CA SER A 172 -7.12 3.76 0.54
C SER A 172 -6.82 2.99 1.82
N ILE A 173 -6.61 3.69 2.91
CA ILE A 173 -6.31 3.06 4.20
C ILE A 173 -6.66 3.99 5.37
N ASP A 174 -7.06 3.39 6.50
CA ASP A 174 -7.29 4.11 7.74
C ASP A 174 -5.98 4.44 8.49
N ASP A 175 -6.06 5.37 9.42
CA ASP A 175 -4.95 5.81 10.25
C ASP A 175 -4.25 4.65 11.00
N LYS A 176 -5.03 3.65 11.43
CA LYS A 176 -4.51 2.51 12.23
C LYS A 176 -3.58 1.60 11.44
N ASN A 177 -3.85 1.44 10.15
CA ASN A 177 -3.15 0.50 9.28
C ASN A 177 -2.19 1.20 8.30
N TYR A 178 -2.26 2.54 8.21
CA TYR A 178 -1.47 3.34 7.29
C TYR A 178 0.02 2.97 7.27
N ALA A 179 0.68 3.03 8.43
CA ALA A 179 2.12 2.78 8.53
C ALA A 179 2.50 1.37 8.04
N TYR A 180 1.69 0.38 8.37
CA TYR A 180 1.97 -1.02 8.03
C TYR A 180 1.74 -1.33 6.56
N VAL A 181 0.66 -0.81 5.98
CA VAL A 181 0.37 -0.95 4.56
C VAL A 181 1.37 -0.17 3.74
N LYS A 182 1.82 1.01 4.22
CA LYS A 182 2.90 1.76 3.57
C LYS A 182 4.19 0.94 3.52
N CYS A 183 4.63 0.36 4.64
CA CYS A 183 5.83 -0.49 4.66
C CYS A 183 5.69 -1.72 3.75
N LEU A 184 4.49 -2.32 3.66
CA LEU A 184 4.22 -3.42 2.74
C LEU A 184 4.34 -3.00 1.28
N LEU A 185 3.81 -1.83 0.92
CA LEU A 185 3.91 -1.27 -0.42
C LEU A 185 5.35 -0.87 -0.76
N ASP A 186 6.10 -0.31 0.20
CA ASP A 186 7.52 -0.01 0.06
C ASP A 186 8.33 -1.27 -0.27
N GLU A 187 8.00 -2.41 0.36
CA GLU A 187 8.67 -3.68 0.07
C GLU A 187 8.33 -4.22 -1.32
N ILE A 188 7.05 -4.14 -1.72
CA ILE A 188 6.58 -4.72 -2.99
C ILE A 188 6.93 -3.84 -4.18
N LEU A 189 6.62 -2.55 -4.12
CA LEU A 189 6.81 -1.60 -5.22
C LEU A 189 8.21 -0.96 -5.18
N GLY A 190 8.77 -0.79 -3.99
CA GLY A 190 10.00 -0.09 -3.70
C GLY A 190 9.75 1.29 -3.10
N GLU A 191 10.43 1.63 -2.01
CA GLU A 191 10.31 2.92 -1.31
C GLU A 191 10.54 4.12 -2.25
N LYS A 192 11.48 4.02 -3.19
CA LYS A 192 11.77 5.06 -4.19
C LYS A 192 10.62 5.35 -5.16
N HIS A 193 9.64 4.48 -5.23
CA HIS A 193 8.47 4.64 -6.09
C HIS A 193 7.24 5.21 -5.34
N TYR A 194 7.41 5.49 -4.05
CA TYR A 194 6.42 6.26 -3.29
C TYR A 194 6.38 7.70 -3.81
N ILE A 195 5.18 8.16 -4.21
CA ILE A 195 5.00 9.51 -4.74
C ILE A 195 4.43 10.42 -3.64
N ASN A 196 3.30 10.03 -3.03
CA ASN A 196 2.63 10.86 -2.03
C ASN A 196 1.61 10.07 -1.21
N SER A 197 1.10 10.72 -0.15
CA SER A 197 -0.12 10.32 0.57
C SER A 197 -1.10 11.47 0.58
N PHE A 198 -2.30 11.22 0.05
CA PHE A 198 -3.39 12.18 0.15
C PHE A 198 -4.13 11.97 1.46
N VAL A 199 -4.39 13.06 2.17
CA VAL A 199 -5.18 13.07 3.40
C VAL A 199 -6.64 13.34 3.03
N TRP A 200 -7.51 12.36 3.31
CA TRP A 200 -8.94 12.47 3.07
C TRP A 200 -9.67 12.83 4.36
N LYS A 201 -10.36 13.97 4.38
CA LYS A 201 -11.21 14.37 5.52
C LYS A 201 -12.54 13.60 5.44
N LYS A 202 -12.74 12.67 6.37
CA LYS A 202 -13.88 11.75 6.38
C LYS A 202 -15.18 12.37 6.89
N ASN A 203 -15.13 13.09 7.99
CA ASN A 203 -16.29 13.68 8.65
C ASN A 203 -16.03 15.14 9.03
N SER A 204 -17.08 15.96 8.94
CA SER A 204 -17.07 17.33 9.45
C SER A 204 -17.59 17.44 10.89
N SER A 205 -18.28 16.39 11.40
CA SER A 205 -18.83 16.36 12.77
C SER A 205 -17.90 15.62 13.71
N GLU A 206 -17.54 16.28 14.79
CA GLU A 206 -16.75 15.70 15.86
C GLU A 206 -17.64 14.81 16.73
N LYS A 207 -17.41 13.50 16.71
CA LYS A 207 -17.90 12.61 17.75
C LYS A 207 -16.90 12.62 18.89
N THR A 208 -17.24 13.23 20.00
CA THR A 208 -16.37 13.30 21.18
C THR A 208 -16.22 11.92 21.79
N GLU A 209 -15.06 11.29 21.63
CA GLU A 209 -14.67 10.14 22.44
C GLU A 209 -14.14 10.66 23.79
N LYS A 210 -14.61 10.06 24.91
CA LYS A 210 -14.27 10.53 26.27
C LYS A 210 -12.78 10.42 26.61
N THR A 211 -12.00 9.64 25.86
CA THR A 211 -10.62 9.27 26.22
C THR A 211 -9.59 9.52 25.13
N LYS A 212 -9.99 9.91 23.93
CA LYS A 212 -9.09 10.09 22.77
C LYS A 212 -9.56 11.23 21.87
N PHE A 213 -8.63 11.81 21.16
CA PHE A 213 -8.97 12.71 20.04
C PHE A 213 -9.64 11.92 18.91
N THR A 214 -10.65 12.53 18.30
CA THR A 214 -11.36 11.94 17.17
C THR A 214 -10.49 11.89 15.93
N ILE A 215 -10.41 10.74 15.28
CA ILE A 215 -9.72 10.57 14.01
C ILE A 215 -10.70 10.87 12.88
N ASN A 216 -10.52 11.99 12.20
CA ASN A 216 -11.39 12.46 11.12
C ASN A 216 -10.77 12.32 9.73
N THR A 217 -9.64 11.64 9.64
CA THR A 217 -8.88 11.48 8.40
C THR A 217 -8.71 10.01 8.01
N GLU A 218 -8.63 9.79 6.73
CA GLU A 218 -8.15 8.57 6.08
C GLU A 218 -7.08 8.96 5.06
N TYR A 219 -6.40 7.99 4.48
CA TYR A 219 -5.28 8.24 3.59
C TYR A 219 -5.46 7.49 2.28
N VAL A 220 -4.92 8.05 1.21
CA VAL A 220 -4.73 7.34 -0.04
C VAL A 220 -3.24 7.35 -0.35
N LEU A 221 -2.60 6.19 -0.22
CA LEU A 221 -1.20 5.99 -0.58
C LEU A 221 -1.07 5.96 -2.10
N PHE A 222 -0.07 6.65 -2.64
CA PHE A 222 0.15 6.81 -4.06
C PHE A 222 1.56 6.37 -4.45
N TYR A 223 1.64 5.38 -5.33
CA TYR A 223 2.88 4.79 -5.82
C TYR A 223 2.90 4.72 -7.34
N SER A 224 4.10 4.81 -7.93
CA SER A 224 4.37 4.41 -9.31
C SER A 224 4.87 2.96 -9.38
N ASN A 225 4.76 2.30 -10.53
CA ASN A 225 5.36 0.99 -10.74
C ASN A 225 6.86 1.06 -11.06
N SER A 226 7.30 2.17 -11.65
CA SER A 226 8.71 2.42 -11.99
C SER A 226 9.02 3.91 -11.98
N SER A 227 10.24 4.29 -12.33
CA SER A 227 10.64 5.69 -12.49
C SER A 227 10.28 6.29 -13.86
N ALA A 228 9.62 5.52 -14.74
CA ALA A 228 9.25 5.95 -16.11
C ALA A 228 7.89 6.69 -16.18
N TYR A 229 7.26 6.95 -15.03
CA TYR A 229 5.96 7.61 -15.00
C TYR A 229 6.02 9.09 -15.39
N VAL A 230 4.90 9.59 -15.91
CA VAL A 230 4.69 11.02 -16.20
C VAL A 230 3.50 11.50 -15.39
N LEU A 231 3.70 12.54 -14.61
CA LEU A 231 2.61 13.26 -13.92
C LEU A 231 2.31 14.55 -14.69
N ASN A 232 1.07 14.69 -15.10
CA ASN A 232 0.60 15.95 -15.65
C ASN A 232 0.37 16.96 -14.54
N ASP A 233 0.63 18.21 -14.82
CA ASP A 233 0.37 19.30 -13.88
C ASP A 233 -1.12 19.38 -13.55
N VAL A 234 -1.44 19.34 -12.27
CA VAL A 234 -2.82 19.50 -11.78
C VAL A 234 -2.95 20.83 -11.06
N TYR A 235 -3.62 21.77 -11.69
CA TYR A 235 -3.85 23.10 -11.13
C TYR A 235 -5.20 23.17 -10.45
N LYS A 236 -5.20 23.69 -9.23
CA LYS A 236 -6.43 24.09 -8.57
C LYS A 236 -6.90 25.42 -9.18
N PRO A 237 -8.18 25.59 -9.53
CA PRO A 237 -8.70 26.88 -9.93
C PRO A 237 -8.37 27.94 -8.88
N LEU A 238 -7.87 29.08 -9.33
CA LEU A 238 -7.58 30.20 -8.45
C LEU A 238 -8.86 30.69 -7.78
N SER A 239 -8.79 30.99 -6.49
CA SER A 239 -9.91 31.65 -5.80
C SER A 239 -10.09 33.05 -6.35
N GLN A 240 -11.31 33.60 -6.30
CA GLN A 240 -11.56 34.98 -6.72
C GLN A 240 -10.67 35.97 -5.98
N ALA A 241 -10.49 35.76 -4.69
CA ALA A 241 -9.58 36.60 -3.88
C ALA A 241 -8.13 36.57 -4.40
N THR A 242 -7.66 35.41 -4.88
CA THR A 242 -6.33 35.28 -5.48
C THR A 242 -6.28 35.98 -6.83
N ILE A 243 -7.29 35.84 -7.68
CA ILE A 243 -7.39 36.52 -8.98
C ILE A 243 -7.36 38.03 -8.78
N ASP A 244 -8.08 38.53 -7.79
CA ASP A 244 -8.16 39.97 -7.47
C ASP A 244 -6.81 40.58 -7.00
N THR A 245 -5.84 39.75 -6.61
CA THR A 245 -4.49 40.21 -6.27
C THR A 245 -3.66 40.58 -7.51
N TYR A 246 -3.98 39.99 -8.67
CA TYR A 246 -3.29 40.22 -9.94
C TYR A 246 -3.89 41.47 -10.63
N LYS A 247 -3.47 42.67 -10.19
CA LYS A 247 -4.10 43.96 -10.58
C LYS A 247 -3.39 44.64 -11.73
N TYR A 248 -2.13 44.33 -11.96
CA TYR A 248 -1.27 45.05 -12.91
C TYR A 248 -1.16 44.27 -14.21
N ASP A 249 -1.08 44.97 -15.33
CA ASP A 249 -0.88 44.39 -16.64
C ASP A 249 -0.06 45.37 -17.47
N ASP A 250 1.11 44.95 -17.95
CA ASP A 250 1.97 45.77 -18.76
C ASP A 250 1.67 45.69 -20.26
N ASN A 251 0.64 44.92 -20.62
CA ASN A 251 0.21 44.64 -22.01
C ASN A 251 1.34 44.07 -22.91
N ASP A 252 2.27 43.33 -22.31
CA ASP A 252 3.42 42.74 -23.00
C ASP A 252 3.19 41.24 -23.39
N GLY A 253 1.98 40.73 -23.22
CA GLY A 253 1.58 39.36 -23.51
C GLY A 253 1.86 38.35 -22.40
N ARG A 254 2.48 38.73 -21.28
CA ARG A 254 2.74 37.88 -20.13
C ARG A 254 1.53 37.73 -19.19
N GLY A 255 0.50 38.58 -19.35
CA GLY A 255 -0.71 38.57 -18.54
C GLY A 255 -0.59 39.38 -17.26
N LYS A 256 -1.64 39.30 -16.42
CA LYS A 256 -1.72 40.08 -15.18
C LYS A 256 -0.75 39.58 -14.11
N TYR A 257 -0.17 40.50 -13.35
CA TYR A 257 0.74 40.20 -12.26
C TYR A 257 0.39 40.96 -10.97
N ALA A 258 0.95 40.48 -9.86
CA ALA A 258 0.89 41.13 -8.55
C ALA A 258 2.28 41.55 -8.11
N THR A 259 2.38 42.69 -7.44
CA THR A 259 3.64 43.12 -6.84
C THR A 259 3.83 42.49 -5.47
N ILE A 260 5.04 42.05 -5.18
CA ILE A 260 5.44 41.53 -3.87
C ILE A 260 6.32 42.58 -3.20
N SER A 261 6.03 42.89 -1.92
CA SER A 261 6.88 43.78 -1.14
C SER A 261 8.29 43.20 -1.00
N LEU A 262 9.30 43.97 -1.36
CA LEU A 262 10.71 43.62 -1.15
C LEU A 262 11.09 43.62 0.34
N ASN A 263 10.27 44.27 1.19
CA ASN A 263 10.50 44.24 2.63
C ASN A 263 10.05 42.93 3.22
N LYS A 264 10.97 42.22 3.85
CA LYS A 264 10.66 41.05 4.66
C LYS A 264 9.69 41.45 5.78
N THR A 265 8.51 40.83 5.84
CA THR A 265 7.58 41.00 6.97
C THR A 265 8.35 40.75 8.27
N LYS A 266 8.21 41.66 9.25
CA LYS A 266 8.88 41.59 10.55
C LYS A 266 8.75 40.20 11.18
N SER A 267 9.84 39.43 11.12
CA SER A 267 9.98 38.24 12.00
C SER A 267 10.36 38.75 13.39
N PRO A 268 9.85 38.18 14.48
CA PRO A 268 10.34 38.48 15.82
C PRO A 268 11.76 37.92 15.96
N GLY A 269 12.76 38.80 15.79
CA GLY A 269 14.17 38.50 15.87
C GLY A 269 15.02 39.73 15.44
N PRO A 270 16.33 39.75 15.71
CA PRO A 270 17.19 40.85 15.30
C PRO A 270 17.14 41.05 13.80
N GLN A 271 16.75 42.26 13.36
CA GLN A 271 16.66 42.60 11.95
C GLN A 271 18.06 42.89 11.43
N THR A 272 18.50 42.13 10.45
CA THR A 272 19.65 42.53 9.61
C THR A 272 19.14 43.44 8.50
N THR A 273 19.61 44.67 8.50
CA THR A 273 19.38 45.65 7.42
C THR A 273 20.34 45.28 6.29
N TYR A 274 19.83 45.06 5.10
CA TYR A 274 20.65 44.88 3.89
C TYR A 274 20.52 46.16 3.05
N ASP A 275 21.63 46.82 2.79
CA ASP A 275 21.67 47.92 1.84
C ASP A 275 21.86 47.34 0.43
N TYR A 276 20.92 47.58 -0.46
CA TYR A 276 21.05 47.25 -1.87
C TYR A 276 21.39 48.51 -2.68
N ILE A 277 22.40 48.40 -3.50
CA ILE A 277 22.60 49.37 -4.57
C ILE A 277 21.91 48.83 -5.81
N VAL A 278 20.80 49.42 -6.21
CA VAL A 278 20.14 49.15 -7.48
C VAL A 278 20.72 50.09 -8.51
N SER A 279 21.61 49.58 -9.36
CA SER A 279 22.02 50.31 -10.58
C SER A 279 20.98 49.99 -11.66
N ALA A 280 20.18 51.00 -12.05
CA ALA A 280 19.40 50.94 -13.26
C ALA A 280 20.36 51.05 -14.46
N GLN A 281 20.29 50.03 -15.35
CA GLN A 281 20.81 50.11 -16.71
C GLN A 281 19.65 50.44 -17.65
#